data_7750ae73c05f98a9516f4cebfa17e1ff
#
_entry.id   7750ae73c05f98a9516f4cebfa17e1ff
#
_cell.length_a   1.000
_cell.length_b   1.000
_cell.length_c   1.000
_cell.angle_alpha   90.00
_cell.angle_beta   90.00
_cell.angle_gamma   90.00
#
_symmetry.space_group_name_H-M   'P 1'
#
loop_
_entity.id
_entity.type
_entity.pdbx_description
1 polymer ?
#
loop_
_entity_poly.entity_id
_entity_poly.type
_entity_poly.pdbx_seq_one_letter_code
_entity_poly.pdbx_strand_id
1 'polypeptide(L)'
;MGLAAFAAIALLALPLAVSAQAPGDPVPVRVTTGGLVADLYTPKDMHGRMPAIIELGGSEGGMGAGAAKDARLIAKHGYVVLQVAYFDMPGLPKELGLIPLEYFKSAIDYLRALPDVDRDRIGIEGTSVGGEVALAVAAHYPEIKAVVAAVPSSVVWPGISHTSPNPPSTFTLAGQPLPDLPYGLTGSFKGVYALYADGLRNLDQHPDAVIPVERINGPVMLVCGKADTLWPSCPMSEQVAARLTSKGFKQKVKLLEYPDAGHAVFGPPANPASPNYKNLGSLGGSADGVNAARQDDWPRALAFMDEALKR
;
A
#
# COMPACT_ATOMS: atom_id res chain seq x y z
N MET A 1 -11.46 30.21 -24.17
CA MET A 1 -10.87 29.06 -24.86
C MET A 1 -9.47 28.90 -24.31
N GLY A 2 -9.30 28.09 -23.30
CA GLY A 2 -8.00 27.77 -22.70
C GLY A 2 -7.89 26.27 -22.64
N LEU A 3 -7.10 25.67 -23.54
CA LEU A 3 -6.73 24.26 -23.48
C LEU A 3 -5.91 24.05 -22.22
N ALA A 4 -6.48 23.38 -21.23
CA ALA A 4 -5.73 22.84 -20.11
C ALA A 4 -4.86 21.69 -20.64
N ALA A 5 -3.56 21.93 -20.72
CA ALA A 5 -2.59 20.90 -20.98
C ALA A 5 -2.54 19.98 -19.75
N PHE A 6 -3.22 18.83 -19.81
CA PHE A 6 -3.02 17.75 -18.85
C PHE A 6 -1.63 17.18 -19.12
N ALA A 7 -0.67 17.51 -18.28
CA ALA A 7 0.58 16.79 -18.22
C ALA A 7 0.26 15.36 -17.78
N ALA A 8 0.37 14.40 -18.69
CA ALA A 8 0.33 12.99 -18.36
C ALA A 8 1.38 12.75 -17.27
N ILE A 9 0.93 12.24 -16.13
CA ILE A 9 1.81 11.70 -15.09
C ILE A 9 2.38 10.41 -15.69
N ALA A 10 3.39 10.56 -16.54
CA ALA A 10 4.24 9.45 -16.90
C ALA A 10 5.07 9.13 -15.65
N LEU A 11 4.55 8.29 -14.76
CA LEU A 11 5.39 7.49 -13.90
C LEU A 11 6.29 6.71 -14.86
N LEU A 12 7.52 7.17 -15.03
CA LEU A 12 8.56 6.44 -15.71
C LEU A 12 8.72 5.11 -14.96
N ALA A 13 8.02 4.10 -15.44
CA ALA A 13 8.33 2.72 -15.13
C ALA A 13 9.72 2.47 -15.76
N LEU A 14 10.76 2.80 -15.00
CA LEU A 14 12.11 2.37 -15.32
C LEU A 14 12.06 0.84 -15.37
N PRO A 15 12.59 0.20 -16.44
CA PRO A 15 12.68 -1.23 -16.48
C PRO A 15 13.58 -1.67 -15.31
N LEU A 16 12.95 -2.13 -14.22
CA LEU A 16 13.66 -2.83 -13.18
C LEU A 16 14.22 -4.09 -13.81
N ALA A 17 15.54 -4.18 -13.87
CA ALA A 17 16.19 -5.42 -14.26
C ALA A 17 15.59 -6.54 -13.41
N VAL A 18 14.97 -7.51 -14.06
CA VAL A 18 14.47 -8.72 -13.40
C VAL A 18 15.68 -9.33 -12.69
N SER A 19 15.75 -9.15 -11.39
CA SER A 19 16.79 -9.78 -10.58
C SER A 19 16.63 -11.28 -10.76
N ALA A 20 17.66 -11.95 -11.24
CA ALA A 20 17.65 -13.39 -11.40
C ALA A 20 17.28 -14.02 -10.05
N GLN A 21 16.27 -14.90 -10.07
CA GLN A 21 15.75 -15.59 -8.89
C GLN A 21 16.86 -16.48 -8.33
N ALA A 22 17.19 -16.27 -7.04
CA ALA A 22 18.19 -17.12 -6.40
C ALA A 22 17.65 -18.56 -6.24
N PRO A 23 18.50 -19.59 -6.38
CA PRO A 23 18.11 -20.96 -6.12
C PRO A 23 17.47 -21.11 -4.74
N GLY A 24 16.23 -21.63 -4.67
CA GLY A 24 15.49 -21.82 -3.42
C GLY A 24 14.60 -20.64 -3.01
N ASP A 25 14.46 -19.59 -3.81
CA ASP A 25 13.48 -18.54 -3.58
C ASP A 25 12.05 -19.05 -3.79
N PRO A 26 11.06 -18.54 -3.01
CA PRO A 26 9.64 -18.82 -3.27
C PRO A 26 9.25 -18.42 -4.69
N VAL A 27 8.69 -19.39 -5.43
CA VAL A 27 8.20 -19.17 -6.80
C VAL A 27 6.71 -18.86 -6.70
N PRO A 28 6.23 -17.76 -7.28
CA PRO A 28 4.81 -17.44 -7.22
C PRO A 28 3.98 -18.41 -8.06
N VAL A 29 2.79 -18.71 -7.53
CA VAL A 29 1.73 -19.41 -8.26
C VAL A 29 0.66 -18.40 -8.59
N ARG A 30 0.37 -18.22 -9.89
CA ARG A 30 -0.68 -17.31 -10.34
C ARG A 30 -2.05 -17.80 -9.89
N VAL A 31 -2.82 -16.92 -9.27
CA VAL A 31 -4.20 -17.13 -8.81
C VAL A 31 -5.13 -16.27 -9.66
N THR A 32 -6.13 -16.91 -10.27
CA THR A 32 -7.17 -16.22 -11.09
C THR A 32 -8.58 -16.73 -10.73
N THR A 33 -8.75 -17.31 -9.55
CA THR A 33 -10.01 -17.91 -9.10
C THR A 33 -11.01 -16.80 -8.68
N GLY A 34 -12.25 -16.91 -9.16
CA GLY A 34 -13.34 -16.01 -8.74
C GLY A 34 -13.14 -14.55 -9.15
N GLY A 35 -12.37 -14.29 -10.21
CA GLY A 35 -12.04 -12.94 -10.66
C GLY A 35 -10.86 -12.30 -9.92
N LEU A 36 -10.30 -12.97 -8.91
CA LEU A 36 -9.09 -12.52 -8.23
C LEU A 36 -7.88 -12.67 -9.16
N VAL A 37 -7.04 -11.66 -9.22
CA VAL A 37 -5.74 -11.69 -9.92
C VAL A 37 -4.65 -11.46 -8.89
N ALA A 38 -3.88 -12.51 -8.58
CA ALA A 38 -2.86 -12.46 -7.54
C ALA A 38 -1.73 -13.44 -7.83
N ASP A 39 -0.60 -13.26 -7.14
CA ASP A 39 0.49 -14.22 -7.07
C ASP A 39 0.64 -14.72 -5.63
N LEU A 40 0.52 -16.05 -5.45
CA LEU A 40 0.67 -16.71 -4.16
C LEU A 40 2.12 -17.17 -3.99
N TYR A 41 2.77 -16.71 -2.93
CA TYR A 41 4.09 -17.14 -2.50
C TYR A 41 3.96 -17.98 -1.23
N THR A 42 4.53 -19.18 -1.21
CA THR A 42 4.54 -20.03 -0.04
C THR A 42 5.95 -20.17 0.52
N PRO A 43 6.12 -20.20 1.85
CA PRO A 43 7.40 -20.53 2.46
C PRO A 43 7.89 -21.91 2.00
N LYS A 44 9.21 -22.08 1.93
CA LYS A 44 9.78 -23.38 1.57
C LYS A 44 9.54 -24.45 2.64
N ASP A 45 9.64 -24.02 3.89
CA ASP A 45 9.49 -24.92 5.06
C ASP A 45 8.17 -24.55 5.76
N MET A 46 7.11 -25.31 5.44
CA MET A 46 5.78 -25.14 6.05
C MET A 46 5.59 -26.14 7.19
N HIS A 47 5.24 -25.64 8.37
CA HIS A 47 4.96 -26.45 9.54
C HIS A 47 3.59 -26.09 10.11
N GLY A 48 2.60 -26.94 9.85
CA GLY A 48 1.22 -26.71 10.24
C GLY A 48 0.58 -25.53 9.48
N ARG A 49 -0.42 -24.90 10.09
CA ARG A 49 -1.07 -23.72 9.49
C ARG A 49 -0.24 -22.47 9.74
N MET A 50 0.10 -21.79 8.65
CA MET A 50 0.96 -20.61 8.63
C MET A 50 0.15 -19.32 8.69
N PRO A 51 0.66 -18.25 9.31
CA PRO A 51 0.09 -16.92 9.14
C PRO A 51 0.25 -16.44 7.69
N ALA A 52 -0.66 -15.57 7.26
CA ALA A 52 -0.63 -15.04 5.90
C ALA A 52 -0.60 -13.52 5.86
N ILE A 53 -0.08 -12.96 4.77
CA ILE A 53 -0.05 -11.52 4.50
C ILE A 53 -0.61 -11.28 3.10
N ILE A 54 -1.54 -10.35 2.99
CA ILE A 54 -1.93 -9.73 1.72
C ILE A 54 -0.94 -8.60 1.47
N GLU A 55 -0.25 -8.64 0.34
CA GLU A 55 0.71 -7.64 -0.09
C GLU A 55 0.13 -6.81 -1.24
N LEU A 56 0.21 -5.47 -1.10
CA LEU A 56 -0.41 -4.51 -2.00
C LEU A 56 0.62 -3.48 -2.48
N GLY A 57 0.89 -3.50 -3.77
CA GLY A 57 1.65 -2.43 -4.42
C GLY A 57 0.87 -1.12 -4.51
N GLY A 58 1.50 -0.10 -5.06
CA GLY A 58 0.94 1.25 -5.19
C GLY A 58 0.14 1.45 -6.48
N SER A 59 0.34 2.61 -7.11
CA SER A 59 -0.37 3.02 -8.33
C SER A 59 0.04 2.25 -9.59
N GLU A 60 0.90 1.26 -9.48
CA GLU A 60 1.21 0.28 -10.54
C GLU A 60 0.24 -0.90 -10.59
N GLY A 61 -0.81 -0.91 -9.77
CA GLY A 61 -1.85 -1.94 -9.77
C GLY A 61 -1.61 -3.14 -8.84
N GLY A 62 -0.56 -3.14 -8.06
CA GLY A 62 -0.24 -4.16 -7.07
C GLY A 62 0.64 -5.31 -7.57
N MET A 63 1.02 -5.33 -8.86
CA MET A 63 1.88 -6.39 -9.43
C MET A 63 3.26 -5.88 -9.84
N GLY A 64 3.70 -4.75 -9.30
CA GLY A 64 5.02 -4.18 -9.57
C GLY A 64 6.16 -5.09 -9.08
N ALA A 65 7.34 -4.94 -9.71
CA ALA A 65 8.53 -5.72 -9.35
C ALA A 65 9.00 -5.48 -7.91
N GLY A 66 8.73 -4.28 -7.35
CA GLY A 66 8.95 -3.95 -5.95
C GLY A 66 8.12 -4.84 -5.03
N ALA A 67 6.80 -4.79 -5.18
CA ALA A 67 5.84 -5.60 -4.44
C ALA A 67 6.14 -7.12 -4.58
N ALA A 68 6.51 -7.59 -5.77
CA ALA A 68 6.92 -9.00 -5.97
C ALA A 68 8.20 -9.38 -5.21
N LYS A 69 9.15 -8.44 -5.08
CA LYS A 69 10.36 -8.65 -4.27
C LYS A 69 10.01 -8.72 -2.78
N ASP A 70 9.15 -7.82 -2.32
CA ASP A 70 8.74 -7.71 -0.92
C ASP A 70 7.94 -8.96 -0.53
N ALA A 71 6.95 -9.36 -1.34
CA ALA A 71 6.18 -10.61 -1.16
C ALA A 71 7.09 -11.84 -1.03
N ARG A 72 8.12 -11.95 -1.86
CA ARG A 72 9.08 -13.06 -1.81
C ARG A 72 9.89 -13.06 -0.52
N LEU A 73 10.33 -11.89 -0.05
CA LEU A 73 11.11 -11.78 1.19
C LEU A 73 10.24 -12.02 2.42
N ILE A 74 9.00 -11.56 2.42
CA ILE A 74 8.01 -11.85 3.47
C ILE A 74 7.73 -13.36 3.51
N ALA A 75 7.61 -14.01 2.34
CA ALA A 75 7.43 -15.46 2.28
C ALA A 75 8.66 -16.21 2.81
N LYS A 76 9.87 -15.77 2.50
CA LYS A 76 11.10 -16.30 3.12
C LYS A 76 11.13 -16.15 4.64
N HIS A 77 10.48 -15.12 5.16
CA HIS A 77 10.37 -14.87 6.60
C HIS A 77 9.30 -15.76 7.27
N GLY A 78 8.62 -16.63 6.51
CA GLY A 78 7.71 -17.66 7.04
C GLY A 78 6.24 -17.26 7.03
N TYR A 79 5.80 -16.50 6.03
CA TYR A 79 4.39 -16.19 5.78
C TYR A 79 3.94 -16.79 4.45
N VAL A 80 2.69 -17.21 4.37
CA VAL A 80 2.02 -17.34 3.08
C VAL A 80 1.67 -15.93 2.61
N VAL A 81 2.11 -15.53 1.41
CA VAL A 81 1.90 -14.17 0.91
C VAL A 81 1.07 -14.20 -0.36
N LEU A 82 0.02 -13.39 -0.38
CA LEU A 82 -0.81 -13.18 -1.56
C LEU A 82 -0.58 -11.74 -2.05
N GLN A 83 0.22 -11.58 -3.10
CA GLN A 83 0.39 -10.31 -3.79
C GLN A 83 -0.80 -10.10 -4.70
N VAL A 84 -1.61 -9.06 -4.46
CA VAL A 84 -2.89 -8.85 -5.13
C VAL A 84 -2.79 -7.69 -6.12
N ALA A 85 -3.10 -7.97 -7.40
CA ALA A 85 -3.37 -6.93 -8.37
C ALA A 85 -4.80 -6.43 -8.22
N TYR A 86 -5.06 -5.14 -8.44
CA TYR A 86 -6.41 -4.58 -8.32
C TYR A 86 -6.80 -3.66 -9.49
N PHE A 87 -5.88 -3.32 -10.37
CA PHE A 87 -6.13 -2.70 -11.68
C PHE A 87 -4.98 -2.95 -12.66
N ASP A 88 -5.12 -2.54 -13.91
CA ASP A 88 -4.17 -2.62 -15.03
C ASP A 88 -3.58 -4.03 -15.29
N MET A 89 -4.38 -5.05 -15.00
CA MET A 89 -4.07 -6.44 -15.35
C MET A 89 -5.22 -7.05 -16.17
N PRO A 90 -4.95 -8.12 -16.95
CA PRO A 90 -6.01 -8.82 -17.66
C PRO A 90 -7.13 -9.28 -16.69
N GLY A 91 -8.36 -8.88 -16.99
CA GLY A 91 -9.53 -9.17 -16.15
C GLY A 91 -9.84 -8.13 -15.07
N LEU A 92 -9.01 -7.11 -14.91
CA LEU A 92 -9.21 -6.01 -13.97
C LEU A 92 -9.49 -4.68 -14.70
N PRO A 93 -10.00 -3.66 -13.98
CA PRO A 93 -10.12 -2.30 -14.51
C PRO A 93 -8.77 -1.79 -15.07
N LYS A 94 -8.82 -1.01 -16.14
CA LYS A 94 -7.60 -0.45 -16.75
C LYS A 94 -7.02 0.71 -15.98
N GLU A 95 -7.84 1.44 -15.24
CA GLU A 95 -7.47 2.61 -14.47
C GLU A 95 -7.84 2.40 -13.01
N LEU A 96 -7.17 3.10 -12.12
CA LEU A 96 -7.47 3.09 -10.70
C LEU A 96 -8.73 3.90 -10.44
N GLY A 97 -9.84 3.25 -10.19
CA GLY A 97 -11.11 3.88 -9.86
C GLY A 97 -12.22 2.87 -9.72
N LEU A 98 -13.13 3.13 -8.79
CA LEU A 98 -14.28 2.27 -8.48
C LEU A 98 -13.90 0.82 -8.17
N ILE A 99 -12.75 0.60 -7.54
CA ILE A 99 -12.32 -0.74 -7.14
C ILE A 99 -13.20 -1.20 -5.96
N PRO A 100 -13.93 -2.32 -6.08
CA PRO A 100 -14.77 -2.81 -4.97
C PRO A 100 -13.92 -3.26 -3.79
N LEU A 101 -14.22 -2.82 -2.57
CA LEU A 101 -13.56 -3.36 -1.38
C LEU A 101 -13.83 -4.86 -1.22
N GLU A 102 -14.95 -5.34 -1.76
CA GLU A 102 -15.31 -6.75 -1.84
C GLU A 102 -14.30 -7.58 -2.65
N TYR A 103 -13.60 -6.95 -3.58
CA TYR A 103 -12.50 -7.59 -4.32
C TYR A 103 -11.38 -8.04 -3.36
N PHE A 104 -11.00 -7.17 -2.42
CA PHE A 104 -10.01 -7.52 -1.40
C PHE A 104 -10.58 -8.50 -0.36
N LYS A 105 -11.90 -8.46 -0.11
CA LYS A 105 -12.55 -9.51 0.69
C LYS A 105 -12.39 -10.88 0.06
N SER A 106 -12.50 -10.96 -1.28
CA SER A 106 -12.25 -12.21 -2.00
C SER A 106 -10.82 -12.73 -1.81
N ALA A 107 -9.82 -11.83 -1.72
CA ALA A 107 -8.45 -12.20 -1.41
C ALA A 107 -8.32 -12.74 0.03
N ILE A 108 -8.98 -12.12 1.00
CA ILE A 108 -9.06 -12.61 2.38
C ILE A 108 -9.69 -14.01 2.42
N ASP A 109 -10.82 -14.18 1.75
CA ASP A 109 -11.54 -15.46 1.73
C ASP A 109 -10.73 -16.57 1.02
N TYR A 110 -10.02 -16.22 -0.05
CA TYR A 110 -9.11 -17.13 -0.71
C TYR A 110 -8.03 -17.67 0.26
N LEU A 111 -7.35 -16.77 0.98
CA LEU A 111 -6.35 -17.17 1.98
C LEU A 111 -6.96 -18.04 3.07
N ARG A 112 -8.13 -17.66 3.59
CA ARG A 112 -8.84 -18.41 4.64
C ARG A 112 -9.31 -19.80 4.22
N ALA A 113 -9.46 -20.04 2.92
CA ALA A 113 -9.82 -21.33 2.35
C ALA A 113 -8.63 -22.26 2.14
N LEU A 114 -7.39 -21.75 2.14
CA LEU A 114 -6.19 -22.57 1.99
C LEU A 114 -5.99 -23.45 3.22
N PRO A 115 -5.73 -24.78 3.04
CA PRO A 115 -5.59 -25.72 4.16
C PRO A 115 -4.38 -25.40 5.06
N ASP A 116 -3.36 -24.81 4.46
CA ASP A 116 -2.08 -24.48 5.12
C ASP A 116 -2.03 -23.08 5.71
N VAL A 117 -3.13 -22.30 5.60
CA VAL A 117 -3.23 -20.96 6.19
C VAL A 117 -4.04 -21.00 7.48
N ASP A 118 -3.55 -20.33 8.51
CA ASP A 118 -4.31 -20.03 9.70
C ASP A 118 -5.25 -18.85 9.43
N ARG A 119 -6.55 -19.15 9.34
CA ARG A 119 -7.60 -18.19 8.98
C ARG A 119 -7.75 -17.01 9.94
N ASP A 120 -7.20 -17.11 11.15
CA ASP A 120 -7.29 -16.10 12.20
C ASP A 120 -5.99 -15.31 12.35
N ARG A 121 -4.99 -15.57 11.49
CA ARG A 121 -3.68 -14.90 11.49
C ARG A 121 -3.34 -14.34 10.11
N ILE A 122 -4.20 -13.42 9.61
CA ILE A 122 -4.03 -12.74 8.33
C ILE A 122 -3.72 -11.28 8.58
N GLY A 123 -2.58 -10.82 8.07
CA GLY A 123 -2.18 -9.40 8.03
C GLY A 123 -2.31 -8.82 6.62
N ILE A 124 -2.15 -7.52 6.55
CA ILE A 124 -2.10 -6.78 5.29
C ILE A 124 -0.94 -5.78 5.33
N GLU A 125 -0.20 -5.71 4.25
CA GLU A 125 0.86 -4.74 4.02
C GLU A 125 0.59 -4.02 2.71
N GLY A 126 0.86 -2.73 2.67
CA GLY A 126 0.70 -1.97 1.43
C GLY A 126 1.48 -0.67 1.43
N THR A 127 1.94 -0.29 0.24
CA THR A 127 2.73 0.92 0.03
C THR A 127 1.99 1.90 -0.88
N SER A 128 2.01 3.21 -0.55
CA SER A 128 1.39 4.27 -1.35
C SER A 128 -0.14 4.08 -1.45
N VAL A 129 -0.71 3.99 -2.64
CA VAL A 129 -2.12 3.61 -2.83
C VAL A 129 -2.41 2.27 -2.14
N GLY A 130 -1.47 1.31 -2.18
CA GLY A 130 -1.61 0.05 -1.43
C GLY A 130 -1.71 0.26 0.08
N GLY A 131 -1.03 1.26 0.63
CA GLY A 131 -1.17 1.67 2.04
C GLY A 131 -2.55 2.25 2.35
N GLU A 132 -3.14 3.03 1.43
CA GLU A 132 -4.53 3.50 1.50
C GLU A 132 -5.49 2.31 1.48
N VAL A 133 -5.30 1.38 0.52
CA VAL A 133 -6.08 0.14 0.43
C VAL A 133 -5.98 -0.67 1.72
N ALA A 134 -4.77 -0.87 2.26
CA ALA A 134 -4.55 -1.66 3.46
C ALA A 134 -5.34 -1.11 4.66
N LEU A 135 -5.35 0.21 4.85
CA LEU A 135 -6.13 0.85 5.90
C LEU A 135 -7.64 0.74 5.65
N ALA A 136 -8.09 1.00 4.41
CA ALA A 136 -9.51 0.92 4.06
C ALA A 136 -10.05 -0.51 4.19
N VAL A 137 -9.33 -1.51 3.69
CA VAL A 137 -9.71 -2.93 3.78
C VAL A 137 -9.76 -3.39 5.23
N ALA A 138 -8.74 -3.10 6.03
CA ALA A 138 -8.71 -3.51 7.43
C ALA A 138 -9.79 -2.82 8.28
N ALA A 139 -10.19 -1.59 7.93
CA ALA A 139 -11.28 -0.87 8.60
C ALA A 139 -12.67 -1.48 8.30
N HIS A 140 -12.82 -2.21 7.20
CA HIS A 140 -14.09 -2.83 6.80
C HIS A 140 -14.14 -4.34 7.07
N TYR A 141 -12.99 -5.03 7.12
CA TYR A 141 -12.93 -6.49 7.26
C TYR A 141 -12.13 -6.90 8.50
N PRO A 142 -12.81 -7.26 9.60
CA PRO A 142 -12.19 -7.57 10.90
C PRO A 142 -11.36 -8.86 10.90
N GLU A 143 -11.34 -9.58 9.78
CA GLU A 143 -10.46 -10.75 9.55
C GLU A 143 -8.99 -10.34 9.47
N ILE A 144 -8.69 -9.09 9.10
CA ILE A 144 -7.32 -8.55 9.12
C ILE A 144 -6.91 -8.29 10.58
N LYS A 145 -5.80 -8.89 10.98
CA LYS A 145 -5.29 -8.91 12.35
C LYS A 145 -4.02 -8.07 12.58
N ALA A 146 -3.43 -7.56 11.53
CA ALA A 146 -2.31 -6.62 11.60
C ALA A 146 -2.23 -5.81 10.30
N VAL A 147 -1.83 -4.56 10.40
CA VAL A 147 -1.66 -3.65 9.25
C VAL A 147 -0.29 -3.01 9.29
N VAL A 148 0.44 -3.10 8.18
CA VAL A 148 1.60 -2.24 7.89
C VAL A 148 1.23 -1.39 6.67
N ALA A 149 1.17 -0.08 6.86
CA ALA A 149 0.83 0.87 5.80
C ALA A 149 1.99 1.87 5.63
N ALA A 150 2.68 1.73 4.50
CA ALA A 150 3.81 2.57 4.16
C ALA A 150 3.37 3.71 3.24
N VAL A 151 3.82 4.92 3.56
CA VAL A 151 3.43 6.17 2.88
C VAL A 151 1.93 6.21 2.55
N PRO A 152 1.03 5.92 3.53
CA PRO A 152 -0.39 5.75 3.30
C PRO A 152 -1.12 7.08 3.13
N SER A 153 -2.41 6.99 2.80
CA SER A 153 -3.37 8.08 2.92
C SER A 153 -4.26 7.93 4.16
N SER A 154 -4.69 9.06 4.73
CA SER A 154 -5.70 9.12 5.80
C SER A 154 -7.14 9.18 5.27
N VAL A 155 -7.28 9.42 3.98
CA VAL A 155 -8.56 9.62 3.27
C VAL A 155 -8.63 8.76 2.03
N VAL A 156 -9.82 8.54 1.53
CA VAL A 156 -10.03 8.02 0.18
C VAL A 156 -9.87 9.17 -0.80
N TRP A 157 -9.06 8.97 -1.83
CA TRP A 157 -8.89 9.92 -2.93
C TRP A 157 -9.76 9.55 -4.13
N PRO A 158 -9.98 10.49 -5.08
CA PRO A 158 -10.44 10.12 -6.41
C PRO A 158 -9.45 9.15 -7.05
N GLY A 159 -9.91 8.36 -7.98
CA GLY A 159 -9.05 7.46 -8.74
C GLY A 159 -8.00 8.19 -9.59
N ILE A 160 -7.12 7.42 -10.21
CA ILE A 160 -6.15 7.92 -11.17
C ILE A 160 -6.61 7.51 -12.57
N SER A 161 -6.85 8.50 -13.43
CA SER A 161 -7.30 8.28 -14.81
C SER A 161 -6.43 9.08 -15.78
N HIS A 162 -6.10 8.46 -16.89
CA HIS A 162 -5.44 9.12 -18.01
C HIS A 162 -6.44 9.68 -19.03
N THR A 163 -7.73 9.35 -18.86
CA THR A 163 -8.78 9.68 -19.81
C THR A 163 -9.81 10.68 -19.25
N SER A 164 -9.90 10.80 -17.91
CA SER A 164 -10.83 11.70 -17.24
C SER A 164 -10.10 12.69 -16.33
N PRO A 165 -10.40 14.00 -16.41
CA PRO A 165 -9.88 14.99 -15.47
C PRO A 165 -10.55 14.92 -14.10
N ASN A 166 -11.72 14.29 -13.99
CA ASN A 166 -12.48 14.10 -12.77
C ASN A 166 -12.78 12.60 -12.61
N PRO A 167 -11.77 11.80 -12.22
CA PRO A 167 -11.99 10.38 -11.98
C PRO A 167 -12.95 10.19 -10.80
N PRO A 168 -13.73 9.12 -10.79
CA PRO A 168 -14.56 8.77 -9.65
C PRO A 168 -13.69 8.37 -8.46
N SER A 169 -14.32 8.17 -7.30
CA SER A 169 -13.64 7.60 -6.11
C SER A 169 -12.80 6.36 -6.45
N THR A 170 -11.67 6.21 -5.80
CA THR A 170 -10.82 5.02 -5.96
C THR A 170 -11.59 3.75 -5.63
N PHE A 171 -12.46 3.77 -4.61
CA PHE A 171 -13.12 2.57 -4.11
C PHE A 171 -14.64 2.64 -4.15
N THR A 172 -15.24 1.43 -4.19
CA THR A 172 -16.67 1.24 -3.93
C THR A 172 -16.88 0.28 -2.77
N LEU A 173 -18.03 0.39 -2.11
CA LEU A 173 -18.53 -0.58 -1.14
C LEU A 173 -20.03 -0.81 -1.40
N ALA A 174 -20.47 -2.05 -1.44
CA ALA A 174 -21.84 -2.44 -1.80
C ALA A 174 -22.31 -1.79 -3.13
N GLY A 175 -21.39 -1.67 -4.09
CA GLY A 175 -21.64 -1.08 -5.39
C GLY A 175 -21.79 0.45 -5.41
N GLN A 176 -21.57 1.12 -4.28
CA GLN A 176 -21.61 2.59 -4.20
C GLN A 176 -20.19 3.15 -4.05
N PRO A 177 -19.84 4.24 -4.77
CA PRO A 177 -18.56 4.92 -4.54
C PRO A 177 -18.43 5.35 -3.08
N LEU A 178 -17.25 5.11 -2.49
CA LEU A 178 -16.94 5.69 -1.19
C LEU A 178 -16.77 7.21 -1.34
N PRO A 179 -17.18 7.99 -0.33
CA PRO A 179 -16.84 9.41 -0.31
C PRO A 179 -15.33 9.59 -0.44
N ASP A 180 -14.92 10.52 -1.27
CA ASP A 180 -13.52 10.83 -1.54
C ASP A 180 -13.23 12.31 -1.32
N LEU A 181 -11.97 12.63 -1.03
CA LEU A 181 -11.48 13.99 -0.89
C LEU A 181 -11.04 14.51 -2.26
N PRO A 182 -11.73 15.50 -2.84
CA PRO A 182 -11.36 16.05 -4.14
C PRO A 182 -9.91 16.55 -4.17
N TYR A 183 -9.22 16.35 -5.29
CA TYR A 183 -7.91 16.94 -5.52
C TYR A 183 -7.96 18.47 -5.45
N GLY A 184 -6.93 19.10 -4.88
CA GLY A 184 -6.82 20.54 -4.81
C GLY A 184 -6.42 21.18 -6.14
N LEU A 185 -7.35 21.27 -7.09
CA LEU A 185 -7.15 21.89 -8.39
C LEU A 185 -7.47 23.39 -8.32
N THR A 186 -6.60 24.17 -7.70
CA THR A 186 -6.76 25.64 -7.64
C THR A 186 -5.75 26.33 -8.56
N GLY A 187 -6.23 26.85 -9.69
CA GLY A 187 -5.40 27.59 -10.66
C GLY A 187 -4.54 26.69 -11.56
N SER A 188 -3.25 27.02 -11.76
CA SER A 188 -2.33 26.22 -12.57
C SER A 188 -1.83 24.99 -11.79
N PHE A 189 -1.59 23.89 -12.50
CA PHE A 189 -0.99 22.69 -11.95
C PHE A 189 0.41 22.97 -11.38
N LYS A 190 0.60 22.71 -10.09
CA LYS A 190 1.84 22.97 -9.35
C LYS A 190 2.64 21.69 -9.03
N GLY A 191 2.26 20.56 -9.61
CA GLY A 191 2.85 19.26 -9.34
C GLY A 191 1.91 18.35 -8.53
N VAL A 192 2.24 17.06 -8.52
CA VAL A 192 1.41 16.01 -7.90
C VAL A 192 1.26 16.22 -6.40
N TYR A 193 2.36 16.51 -5.71
CA TYR A 193 2.32 16.79 -4.26
C TYR A 193 1.31 17.89 -3.91
N ALA A 194 1.28 18.97 -4.72
CA ALA A 194 0.38 20.08 -4.48
C ALA A 194 -1.10 19.71 -4.65
N LEU A 195 -1.44 18.79 -5.57
CA LEU A 195 -2.82 18.29 -5.72
C LEU A 195 -3.34 17.69 -4.41
N TYR A 196 -2.55 16.83 -3.81
CA TYR A 196 -2.90 16.16 -2.56
C TYR A 196 -2.86 17.13 -1.37
N ALA A 197 -1.79 17.94 -1.25
CA ALA A 197 -1.63 18.87 -0.14
C ALA A 197 -2.71 19.97 -0.14
N ASP A 198 -3.09 20.47 -1.30
CA ASP A 198 -4.17 21.47 -1.44
C ASP A 198 -5.56 20.81 -1.20
N GLY A 199 -5.75 19.54 -1.61
CA GLY A 199 -6.94 18.77 -1.27
C GLY A 199 -7.11 18.62 0.25
N LEU A 200 -6.05 18.24 0.96
CA LEU A 200 -6.09 18.07 2.42
C LEU A 200 -6.51 19.33 3.18
N ARG A 201 -6.29 20.53 2.64
CA ARG A 201 -6.78 21.77 3.25
C ARG A 201 -8.30 21.90 3.28
N ASN A 202 -8.98 21.13 2.44
CA ASN A 202 -10.45 21.13 2.36
C ASN A 202 -11.08 19.94 3.10
N LEU A 203 -10.29 19.19 3.90
CA LEU A 203 -10.74 17.98 4.59
C LEU A 203 -11.97 18.24 5.50
N ASP A 204 -12.03 19.38 6.15
CA ASP A 204 -13.16 19.76 7.01
C ASP A 204 -14.50 19.83 6.26
N GLN A 205 -14.46 20.05 4.93
CA GLN A 205 -15.63 20.07 4.05
C GLN A 205 -16.01 18.66 3.56
N HIS A 206 -15.11 17.67 3.71
CA HIS A 206 -15.26 16.29 3.26
C HIS A 206 -14.95 15.27 4.38
N PRO A 207 -15.59 15.37 5.56
CA PRO A 207 -15.26 14.52 6.71
C PRO A 207 -15.54 13.03 6.44
N ASP A 208 -16.45 12.73 5.51
CA ASP A 208 -16.80 11.36 5.14
C ASP A 208 -15.75 10.67 4.26
N ALA A 209 -14.79 11.44 3.70
CA ALA A 209 -13.68 10.88 2.95
C ALA A 209 -12.62 10.22 3.86
N VAL A 210 -12.66 10.51 5.17
CA VAL A 210 -11.67 9.99 6.13
C VAL A 210 -11.86 8.49 6.33
N ILE A 211 -10.79 7.73 6.15
CA ILE A 211 -10.80 6.28 6.38
C ILE A 211 -11.09 6.01 7.87
N PRO A 212 -12.10 5.17 8.21
CA PRO A 212 -12.51 4.92 9.60
C PRO A 212 -11.58 3.92 10.30
N VAL A 213 -10.28 4.27 10.41
CA VAL A 213 -9.19 3.41 10.89
C VAL A 213 -9.40 2.89 12.31
N GLU A 214 -10.22 3.56 13.13
CA GLU A 214 -10.59 3.10 14.49
C GLU A 214 -11.38 1.78 14.50
N ARG A 215 -11.88 1.33 13.34
CA ARG A 215 -12.57 0.04 13.19
C ARG A 215 -11.63 -1.13 12.94
N ILE A 216 -10.34 -0.87 12.71
CA ILE A 216 -9.33 -1.91 12.44
C ILE A 216 -9.25 -2.86 13.65
N ASN A 217 -9.23 -4.17 13.38
CA ASN A 217 -9.22 -5.22 14.40
C ASN A 217 -7.82 -5.81 14.60
N GLY A 218 -6.83 -4.98 14.80
CA GLY A 218 -5.44 -5.39 15.02
C GLY A 218 -4.50 -4.21 15.15
N PRO A 219 -3.22 -4.42 15.50
CA PRO A 219 -2.24 -3.36 15.57
C PRO A 219 -1.98 -2.74 14.19
N VAL A 220 -1.60 -1.46 14.20
CA VAL A 220 -1.34 -0.66 13.00
C VAL A 220 0.07 -0.08 13.08
N MET A 221 0.86 -0.32 12.04
CA MET A 221 2.15 0.33 11.82
C MET A 221 2.08 1.23 10.59
N LEU A 222 2.51 2.46 10.76
CA LEU A 222 2.56 3.49 9.73
C LEU A 222 4.04 3.85 9.51
N VAL A 223 4.43 3.98 8.24
CA VAL A 223 5.80 4.38 7.86
C VAL A 223 5.71 5.52 6.86
N CYS A 224 6.45 6.61 7.07
CA CYS A 224 6.47 7.72 6.11
C CYS A 224 7.81 8.43 6.04
N GLY A 225 8.08 9.06 4.89
CA GLY A 225 9.24 9.92 4.66
C GLY A 225 8.87 11.40 4.72
N LYS A 226 9.56 12.20 5.55
CA LYS A 226 9.27 13.64 5.69
C LYS A 226 9.69 14.46 4.46
N ALA A 227 10.56 13.89 3.64
CA ALA A 227 10.98 14.51 2.37
C ALA A 227 10.20 13.96 1.16
N ASP A 228 9.04 13.32 1.37
CA ASP A 228 8.18 12.82 0.30
C ASP A 228 7.75 13.97 -0.63
N THR A 229 8.04 13.84 -1.93
CA THR A 229 7.71 14.84 -2.95
C THR A 229 6.56 14.41 -3.86
N LEU A 230 6.00 13.20 -3.64
CA LEU A 230 4.88 12.69 -4.42
C LEU A 230 3.54 13.08 -3.79
N TRP A 231 3.36 12.81 -2.51
CA TRP A 231 2.20 13.23 -1.72
C TRP A 231 2.56 13.44 -0.25
N PRO A 232 1.71 14.10 0.55
CA PRO A 232 2.01 14.42 1.96
C PRO A 232 1.84 13.20 2.88
N SER A 233 2.66 12.14 2.68
CA SER A 233 2.51 10.86 3.40
C SER A 233 2.65 10.99 4.92
N CYS A 234 3.60 11.79 5.43
CA CYS A 234 3.73 11.96 6.88
C CYS A 234 2.57 12.73 7.50
N PRO A 235 2.12 13.89 6.96
CA PRO A 235 0.89 14.53 7.44
C PRO A 235 -0.32 13.58 7.48
N MET A 236 -0.51 12.74 6.45
CA MET A 236 -1.59 11.77 6.41
C MET A 236 -1.39 10.64 7.43
N SER A 237 -0.18 10.14 7.61
CA SER A 237 0.13 9.14 8.65
C SER A 237 -0.10 9.69 10.07
N GLU A 238 0.28 10.95 10.32
CA GLU A 238 0.00 11.66 11.58
C GLU A 238 -1.50 11.79 11.83
N GLN A 239 -2.30 12.11 10.78
CA GLN A 239 -3.76 12.15 10.88
C GLN A 239 -4.37 10.79 11.24
N VAL A 240 -3.88 9.69 10.63
CA VAL A 240 -4.28 8.33 10.99
C VAL A 240 -3.98 8.05 12.47
N ALA A 241 -2.76 8.30 12.92
CA ALA A 241 -2.33 8.06 14.30
C ALA A 241 -3.13 8.91 15.30
N ALA A 242 -3.37 10.19 14.98
CA ALA A 242 -4.19 11.10 15.79
C ALA A 242 -5.65 10.62 15.88
N ARG A 243 -6.24 10.17 14.76
CA ARG A 243 -7.60 9.61 14.77
C ARG A 243 -7.70 8.36 15.64
N LEU A 244 -6.77 7.42 15.50
CA LEU A 244 -6.73 6.21 16.34
C LEU A 244 -6.67 6.58 17.82
N THR A 245 -5.83 7.54 18.18
CA THR A 245 -5.71 8.04 19.56
C THR A 245 -7.01 8.69 20.03
N SER A 246 -7.58 9.61 19.25
CA SER A 246 -8.79 10.37 19.62
C SER A 246 -10.03 9.49 19.75
N LYS A 247 -10.10 8.39 19.00
CA LYS A 247 -11.17 7.40 19.05
C LYS A 247 -10.97 6.32 20.13
N GLY A 248 -9.88 6.43 20.91
CA GLY A 248 -9.60 5.48 21.99
C GLY A 248 -9.27 4.07 21.51
N PHE A 249 -8.61 3.96 20.36
CA PHE A 249 -8.18 2.69 19.79
C PHE A 249 -7.33 1.90 20.79
N LYS A 250 -7.60 0.61 20.96
CA LYS A 250 -7.01 -0.21 22.02
C LYS A 250 -5.81 -1.03 21.59
N GLN A 251 -5.62 -1.16 20.29
CA GLN A 251 -4.49 -1.93 19.74
C GLN A 251 -3.23 -1.06 19.64
N LYS A 252 -2.08 -1.70 19.47
CA LYS A 252 -0.79 -1.02 19.31
C LYS A 252 -0.78 -0.19 18.04
N VAL A 253 -0.36 1.05 18.15
CA VAL A 253 -0.11 1.94 17.01
C VAL A 253 1.37 2.30 17.00
N LYS A 254 2.02 2.19 15.84
CA LYS A 254 3.41 2.57 15.65
C LYS A 254 3.52 3.47 14.44
N LEU A 255 4.07 4.66 14.61
CA LEU A 255 4.40 5.59 13.54
C LEU A 255 5.92 5.71 13.45
N LEU A 256 6.46 5.44 12.26
CA LEU A 256 7.87 5.63 11.93
C LEU A 256 7.98 6.75 10.89
N GLU A 257 8.77 7.77 11.21
CA GLU A 257 8.96 8.95 10.39
C GLU A 257 10.45 9.15 10.12
N TYR A 258 10.83 9.31 8.87
CA TYR A 258 12.22 9.41 8.46
C TYR A 258 12.49 10.77 7.80
N PRO A 259 13.32 11.64 8.44
CA PRO A 259 13.52 13.01 7.97
C PRO A 259 14.10 13.13 6.56
N ASP A 260 15.07 12.27 6.19
CA ASP A 260 15.75 12.29 4.89
C ASP A 260 15.32 11.14 3.98
N ALA A 261 14.05 10.72 4.08
CA ALA A 261 13.47 9.76 3.17
C ALA A 261 12.23 10.34 2.49
N GLY A 262 12.04 9.98 1.22
CA GLY A 262 10.88 10.36 0.42
C GLY A 262 9.86 9.25 0.29
N HIS A 263 9.12 9.23 -0.82
CA HIS A 263 8.05 8.27 -1.08
C HIS A 263 8.52 6.80 -1.12
N ALA A 264 9.78 6.58 -1.50
CA ALA A 264 10.36 5.24 -1.56
C ALA A 264 10.93 4.75 -0.20
N VAL A 265 10.49 5.33 0.92
CA VAL A 265 11.01 5.08 2.27
C VAL A 265 11.01 3.61 2.67
N PHE A 266 9.96 2.87 2.34
CA PHE A 266 9.71 1.50 2.81
C PHE A 266 10.22 0.42 1.85
N GLY A 267 10.52 -0.76 2.41
CA GLY A 267 10.93 -1.96 1.69
C GLY A 267 12.29 -2.48 2.14
N PRO A 268 12.77 -3.58 1.55
CA PRO A 268 14.07 -4.16 1.92
C PRO A 268 15.23 -3.22 1.55
N PRO A 269 16.30 -3.22 2.35
CA PRO A 269 17.50 -2.42 2.08
C PRO A 269 18.04 -2.66 0.67
N ALA A 270 18.53 -1.60 0.04
CA ALA A 270 19.14 -1.66 -1.27
C ALA A 270 20.67 -1.81 -1.17
N ASN A 271 21.26 -2.46 -2.17
CA ASN A 271 22.71 -2.51 -2.30
C ASN A 271 23.23 -1.17 -2.87
N PRO A 272 24.08 -0.43 -2.12
CA PRO A 272 24.67 0.84 -2.62
C PRO A 272 25.47 0.70 -3.92
N ALA A 273 25.98 -0.49 -4.22
CA ALA A 273 26.68 -0.76 -5.47
C ALA A 273 25.75 -1.01 -6.68
N SER A 274 24.42 -1.03 -6.44
CA SER A 274 23.44 -1.22 -7.52
C SER A 274 23.44 0.00 -8.46
N PRO A 275 23.39 -0.18 -9.79
CA PRO A 275 23.30 0.93 -10.75
C PRO A 275 22.11 1.87 -10.50
N ASN A 276 21.03 1.32 -9.94
CA ASN A 276 19.77 2.05 -9.68
C ASN A 276 19.69 2.63 -8.26
N TYR A 277 20.74 2.52 -7.45
CA TYR A 277 20.72 2.97 -6.06
C TYR A 277 20.31 4.43 -5.90
N LYS A 278 20.85 5.30 -6.74
CA LYS A 278 20.56 6.75 -6.74
C LYS A 278 19.07 7.06 -6.98
N ASN A 279 18.35 6.17 -7.65
CA ASN A 279 16.93 6.34 -7.94
C ASN A 279 16.03 6.23 -6.70
N LEU A 280 16.55 5.72 -5.57
CA LEU A 280 15.81 5.70 -4.30
C LEU A 280 15.37 7.10 -3.86
N GLY A 281 16.18 8.12 -4.12
CA GLY A 281 15.85 9.52 -3.79
C GLY A 281 15.01 10.25 -4.84
N SER A 282 14.56 9.59 -5.92
CA SER A 282 13.87 10.26 -7.03
C SER A 282 12.51 10.85 -6.65
N LEU A 283 11.88 10.33 -5.60
CA LEU A 283 10.60 10.82 -5.06
C LEU A 283 10.79 11.47 -3.66
N GLY A 284 11.93 12.16 -3.49
CA GLY A 284 12.26 12.90 -2.29
C GLY A 284 13.27 12.21 -1.37
N GLY A 285 13.93 13.00 -0.54
CA GLY A 285 15.04 12.58 0.29
C GLY A 285 16.30 12.28 -0.48
N SER A 286 17.31 11.75 0.21
CA SER A 286 18.52 11.23 -0.43
C SER A 286 18.43 9.70 -0.58
N ALA A 287 19.20 9.14 -1.53
CA ALA A 287 19.27 7.69 -1.69
C ALA A 287 19.79 7.00 -0.41
N ASP A 288 20.75 7.62 0.26
CA ASP A 288 21.32 7.13 1.51
C ASP A 288 20.30 7.24 2.65
N GLY A 289 19.55 8.35 2.74
CA GLY A 289 18.50 8.54 3.73
C GLY A 289 17.36 7.53 3.56
N VAL A 290 16.90 7.29 2.33
CA VAL A 290 15.91 6.25 2.02
C VAL A 290 16.46 4.87 2.40
N ASN A 291 17.70 4.55 2.06
CA ASN A 291 18.27 3.25 2.37
C ASN A 291 18.51 3.06 3.88
N ALA A 292 18.89 4.09 4.59
CA ALA A 292 18.98 4.07 6.06
C ALA A 292 17.61 3.84 6.71
N ALA A 293 16.56 4.49 6.19
CA ALA A 293 15.20 4.23 6.62
C ALA A 293 14.80 2.76 6.43
N ARG A 294 15.05 2.19 5.24
CA ARG A 294 14.77 0.78 4.93
C ARG A 294 15.54 -0.21 5.78
N GLN A 295 16.77 0.13 6.19
CA GLN A 295 17.55 -0.69 7.12
C GLN A 295 16.92 -0.74 8.52
N ASP A 296 16.19 0.30 8.92
CA ASP A 296 15.48 0.38 10.20
C ASP A 296 14.04 -0.13 10.12
N ASP A 297 13.25 0.32 9.12
CA ASP A 297 11.82 0.03 9.06
C ASP A 297 11.48 -1.40 8.64
N TRP A 298 12.19 -1.96 7.66
CA TRP A 298 11.90 -3.29 7.14
C TRP A 298 11.98 -4.39 8.21
N PRO A 299 13.07 -4.53 8.99
CA PRO A 299 13.11 -5.51 10.08
C PRO A 299 12.09 -5.20 11.18
N ARG A 300 11.77 -3.93 11.43
CA ARG A 300 10.73 -3.56 12.39
C ARG A 300 9.34 -3.94 11.91
N ALA A 301 9.04 -3.84 10.61
CA ALA A 301 7.77 -4.25 10.03
C ALA A 301 7.60 -5.78 10.13
N LEU A 302 8.64 -6.54 9.80
CA LEU A 302 8.63 -8.00 9.98
C LEU A 302 8.41 -8.39 11.44
N ALA A 303 9.16 -7.78 12.37
CA ALA A 303 8.99 -8.04 13.81
C ALA A 303 7.60 -7.62 14.33
N PHE A 304 7.02 -6.55 13.80
CA PHE A 304 5.68 -6.10 14.14
C PHE A 304 4.61 -7.11 13.69
N MET A 305 4.74 -7.62 12.47
CA MET A 305 3.87 -8.69 11.96
C MET A 305 4.04 -9.99 12.76
N ASP A 306 5.29 -10.36 13.11
CA ASP A 306 5.57 -11.54 13.93
C ASP A 306 4.90 -11.43 15.31
N GLU A 307 4.99 -10.27 15.95
CA GLU A 307 4.36 -10.02 17.23
C GLU A 307 2.83 -10.17 17.17
N ALA A 308 2.21 -9.81 16.05
CA ALA A 308 0.77 -9.87 15.89
C ALA A 308 0.26 -11.24 15.42
N LEU A 309 1.02 -11.95 14.58
CA LEU A 309 0.51 -13.07 13.79
C LEU A 309 1.20 -14.41 14.08
N LYS A 310 2.37 -14.45 14.75
CA LYS A 310 3.11 -15.69 15.04
C LYS A 310 3.04 -16.15 16.51
N ARG A 311 2.24 -15.49 17.33
CA ARG A 311 2.02 -15.87 18.73
C ARG A 311 1.01 -16.99 18.88
#